data_7dc75bb9b5565c0df60e41cd6ebf1d4b
#
_entry.id   7dc75bb9b5565c0df60e41cd6ebf1d4b
#
_cell.length_a   1.000
_cell.length_b   1.000
_cell.length_c   1.000
_cell.angle_alpha   90.00
_cell.angle_beta   90.00
_cell.angle_gamma   90.00
#
_symmetry.space_group_name_H-M   'P 1'
#
loop_
_entity.id
_entity.type
_entity.pdbx_description
1 polymer ?
#
loop_
_entity_poly.entity_id
_entity_poly.type
_entity_poly.pdbx_seq_one_letter_code
_entity_poly.pdbx_strand_id
1 'polypeptide(L)'
;MPRPSHRLLLSAVVAALALTVALVAGQASARSNAQITVYAAASLTDVFPRIDPGQKYQFGGSNTLAAQITLGAPADVFASANMTLPNQLNARGLCSKPVVFTRNTLVVVVPKANPKNVRSVYDLTKPGVKLVVAGPGVPVGSYTLQILKNMNLTSSVTKNVVSQETDVREVLAKVALGEADAGFVYSTDAKTVADKVNVIKVPAWAQPKVQYGICVVTRSNNKTDAAAFIAKVLSKAGQARMLSYGFLPRVKPAPAKKQ
;
A
#
# COMPACT_ATOMS: atom_id res chain seq x y z
N MET A 1 49.04 30.23 -59.10
CA MET A 1 48.00 29.54 -58.27
C MET A 1 48.45 29.57 -56.82
N PRO A 2 47.79 30.27 -55.89
CA PRO A 2 48.18 30.31 -54.49
C PRO A 2 47.69 29.04 -53.75
N ARG A 3 48.56 28.40 -52.96
CA ARG A 3 48.29 27.24 -52.14
C ARG A 3 47.47 27.67 -50.91
N PRO A 4 46.43 26.97 -50.55
CA PRO A 4 45.68 27.32 -49.33
C PRO A 4 46.51 27.07 -48.05
N SER A 5 46.54 28.05 -47.15
CA SER A 5 47.35 28.00 -45.95
C SER A 5 46.80 26.97 -44.96
N HIS A 6 47.69 26.13 -44.42
CA HIS A 6 47.38 25.07 -43.43
C HIS A 6 46.61 25.57 -42.17
N ARG A 7 46.60 26.88 -41.92
CA ARG A 7 45.86 27.50 -40.81
C ARG A 7 44.33 27.44 -40.97
N LEU A 8 43.80 27.52 -42.20
CA LEU A 8 42.38 27.43 -42.49
C LEU A 8 41.80 26.02 -42.31
N LEU A 9 42.61 25.00 -42.57
CA LEU A 9 42.20 23.59 -42.42
C LEU A 9 42.17 23.18 -40.93
N LEU A 10 43.07 23.67 -40.08
CA LEU A 10 43.08 23.38 -38.64
C LEU A 10 41.88 24.00 -37.95
N SER A 11 41.46 25.23 -38.32
CA SER A 11 40.32 25.90 -37.74
C SER A 11 38.99 25.21 -38.06
N ALA A 12 38.85 24.63 -39.26
CA ALA A 12 37.65 23.90 -39.65
C ALA A 12 37.51 22.55 -38.91
N VAL A 13 38.61 21.86 -38.65
CA VAL A 13 38.63 20.59 -37.91
C VAL A 13 38.30 20.79 -36.45
N VAL A 14 38.80 21.84 -35.80
CA VAL A 14 38.50 22.15 -34.40
C VAL A 14 37.04 22.57 -34.20
N ALA A 15 36.47 23.33 -35.16
CA ALA A 15 35.06 23.70 -35.12
C ALA A 15 34.11 22.49 -35.32
N ALA A 16 34.47 21.54 -36.20
CA ALA A 16 33.71 20.32 -36.41
C ALA A 16 33.76 19.38 -35.19
N LEU A 17 34.90 19.28 -34.49
CA LEU A 17 35.03 18.49 -33.27
C LEU A 17 34.25 19.08 -32.10
N ALA A 18 34.20 20.40 -31.95
CA ALA A 18 33.44 21.09 -30.94
C ALA A 18 31.90 20.91 -31.15
N LEU A 19 31.44 20.86 -32.39
CA LEU A 19 30.02 20.67 -32.70
C LEU A 19 29.54 19.24 -32.41
N THR A 20 30.41 18.23 -32.62
CA THR A 20 30.07 16.84 -32.31
C THR A 20 30.01 16.55 -30.80
N VAL A 21 30.87 17.20 -30.00
CA VAL A 21 30.83 17.07 -28.54
C VAL A 21 29.57 17.74 -27.93
N ALA A 22 29.10 18.86 -28.52
CA ALA A 22 27.87 19.52 -28.09
C ALA A 22 26.59 18.70 -28.41
N LEU A 23 26.55 17.91 -29.48
CA LEU A 23 25.42 17.05 -29.81
C LEU A 23 25.31 15.82 -28.90
N VAL A 24 26.42 15.33 -28.34
CA VAL A 24 26.39 14.17 -27.41
C VAL A 24 26.00 14.58 -26.01
N ALA A 25 26.25 15.83 -25.58
CA ALA A 25 25.85 16.34 -24.28
C ALA A 25 24.34 16.67 -24.15
N GLY A 26 23.60 16.73 -25.27
CA GLY A 26 22.19 17.09 -25.31
C GLY A 26 21.20 15.93 -25.16
N GLN A 27 21.65 14.68 -25.06
CA GLN A 27 20.81 13.53 -24.72
C GLN A 27 20.76 13.33 -23.19
N ALA A 28 20.44 14.38 -22.47
CA ALA A 28 19.76 14.19 -21.18
C ALA A 28 18.46 13.46 -21.52
N SER A 29 18.49 12.13 -21.37
CA SER A 29 17.31 11.29 -21.55
C SER A 29 16.16 11.97 -20.82
N ALA A 30 15.21 12.52 -21.56
CA ALA A 30 13.90 12.82 -21.04
C ALA A 30 13.45 11.49 -20.43
N ARG A 31 13.55 11.35 -19.09
CA ARG A 31 12.97 10.21 -18.37
C ARG A 31 11.51 10.24 -18.75
N SER A 32 11.13 9.40 -19.71
CA SER A 32 9.73 9.12 -19.91
C SER A 32 9.27 8.52 -18.58
N ASN A 33 8.51 9.28 -17.80
CA ASN A 33 7.77 8.71 -16.69
C ASN A 33 6.75 7.76 -17.30
N ALA A 34 7.17 6.53 -17.58
CA ALA A 34 6.26 5.52 -18.06
C ALA A 34 5.18 5.32 -17.00
N GLN A 35 3.94 5.34 -17.41
CA GLN A 35 2.82 5.07 -16.53
C GLN A 35 2.91 3.61 -16.07
N ILE A 36 3.16 3.40 -14.77
CA ILE A 36 3.23 2.07 -14.17
C ILE A 36 1.87 1.62 -13.63
N THR A 37 1.71 0.31 -13.50
CA THR A 37 0.56 -0.33 -12.88
C THR A 37 0.89 -0.73 -11.44
N VAL A 38 0.22 -0.11 -10.47
CA VAL A 38 0.42 -0.31 -9.03
C VAL A 38 -0.73 -1.15 -8.47
N TYR A 39 -0.44 -2.38 -8.05
CA TYR A 39 -1.37 -3.24 -7.32
C TYR A 39 -1.26 -2.91 -5.83
N ALA A 40 -2.31 -2.33 -5.25
CA ALA A 40 -2.27 -1.78 -3.90
C ALA A 40 -3.47 -2.24 -3.04
N ALA A 41 -3.21 -2.47 -1.76
CA ALA A 41 -4.26 -2.79 -0.80
C ALA A 41 -5.40 -1.76 -0.84
N ALA A 42 -6.66 -2.20 -0.71
CA ALA A 42 -7.86 -1.37 -0.78
C ALA A 42 -7.81 -0.15 0.16
N SER A 43 -7.17 -0.27 1.34
CA SER A 43 -6.96 0.83 2.30
C SER A 43 -6.06 1.97 1.77
N LEU A 44 -5.39 1.79 0.63
CA LEU A 44 -4.50 2.79 0.01
C LEU A 44 -5.21 3.62 -1.08
N THR A 45 -6.49 3.31 -1.37
CA THR A 45 -7.26 3.92 -2.47
C THR A 45 -7.24 5.45 -2.44
N ASP A 46 -7.37 6.05 -1.26
CA ASP A 46 -7.48 7.51 -1.16
C ASP A 46 -6.12 8.21 -1.16
N VAL A 47 -5.07 7.55 -0.67
CA VAL A 47 -3.76 8.20 -0.44
C VAL A 47 -2.79 8.06 -1.62
N PHE A 48 -2.74 6.91 -2.28
CA PHE A 48 -1.76 6.66 -3.35
C PHE A 48 -1.96 7.58 -4.56
N PRO A 49 -3.19 7.82 -5.08
CA PRO A 49 -3.40 8.78 -6.16
C PRO A 49 -3.05 10.22 -5.77
N ARG A 50 -2.99 10.54 -4.48
CA ARG A 50 -2.55 11.86 -3.97
C ARG A 50 -1.03 11.97 -3.81
N ILE A 51 -0.32 10.84 -3.77
CA ILE A 51 1.14 10.81 -3.81
C ILE A 51 1.62 10.85 -5.26
N ASP A 52 0.98 10.09 -6.15
CA ASP A 52 1.32 10.05 -7.57
C ASP A 52 0.09 9.83 -8.46
N PRO A 53 -0.57 10.90 -8.93
CA PRO A 53 -1.80 10.80 -9.73
C PRO A 53 -1.57 10.25 -11.15
N GLY A 54 -0.32 10.20 -11.62
CA GLY A 54 0.01 9.79 -12.99
C GLY A 54 0.04 8.28 -13.22
N GLN A 55 -0.18 7.45 -12.18
CA GLN A 55 -0.05 6.01 -12.27
C GLN A 55 -1.40 5.30 -12.43
N LYS A 56 -1.38 4.06 -12.97
CA LYS A 56 -2.54 3.17 -12.97
C LYS A 56 -2.60 2.41 -11.65
N TYR A 57 -3.76 2.43 -11.01
CA TYR A 57 -3.97 1.73 -9.75
C TYR A 57 -5.00 0.62 -9.89
N GLN A 58 -4.65 -0.55 -9.34
CA GLN A 58 -5.56 -1.66 -9.10
C GLN A 58 -5.65 -1.84 -7.58
N PHE A 59 -6.79 -1.46 -7.00
CA PHE A 59 -7.04 -1.62 -5.57
C PHE A 59 -7.86 -2.88 -5.27
N GLY A 60 -7.57 -3.53 -4.14
CA GLY A 60 -8.30 -4.72 -3.70
C GLY A 60 -7.66 -5.40 -2.49
N GLY A 61 -8.16 -6.57 -2.15
CA GLY A 61 -7.55 -7.40 -1.11
C GLY A 61 -6.12 -7.79 -1.48
N SER A 62 -5.18 -7.57 -0.57
CA SER A 62 -3.77 -7.84 -0.87
C SER A 62 -3.50 -9.30 -1.24
N ASN A 63 -4.26 -10.25 -0.68
CA ASN A 63 -4.19 -11.67 -1.02
C ASN A 63 -4.62 -11.94 -2.46
N THR A 64 -5.72 -11.33 -2.91
CA THR A 64 -6.22 -11.43 -4.29
C THR A 64 -5.20 -10.85 -5.27
N LEU A 65 -4.65 -9.67 -4.98
CA LEU A 65 -3.64 -9.03 -5.81
C LEU A 65 -2.34 -9.84 -5.87
N ALA A 66 -1.91 -10.43 -4.75
CA ALA A 66 -0.74 -11.32 -4.72
C ALA A 66 -0.97 -12.60 -5.55
N ALA A 67 -2.18 -13.18 -5.51
CA ALA A 67 -2.54 -14.31 -6.35
C ALA A 67 -2.52 -13.95 -7.84
N GLN A 68 -3.05 -12.77 -8.22
CA GLN A 68 -3.00 -12.28 -9.60
C GLN A 68 -1.56 -12.09 -10.09
N ILE A 69 -0.66 -11.52 -9.27
CA ILE A 69 0.77 -11.40 -9.59
C ILE A 69 1.40 -12.78 -9.78
N THR A 70 1.05 -13.73 -8.92
CA THR A 70 1.51 -15.12 -9.02
C THR A 70 1.11 -15.77 -10.35
N LEU A 71 -0.10 -15.48 -10.83
CA LEU A 71 -0.63 -15.94 -12.10
C LEU A 71 -0.14 -15.13 -13.32
N GLY A 72 0.72 -14.11 -13.11
CA GLY A 72 1.35 -13.36 -14.19
C GLY A 72 0.66 -12.05 -14.56
N ALA A 73 -0.23 -11.53 -13.71
CA ALA A 73 -0.84 -10.22 -13.94
C ALA A 73 0.23 -9.11 -14.13
N PRO A 74 0.01 -8.15 -15.05
CA PRO A 74 0.99 -7.12 -15.43
C PRO A 74 1.07 -5.99 -14.40
N ALA A 75 1.54 -6.29 -13.20
CA ALA A 75 1.81 -5.32 -12.14
C ALA A 75 3.28 -4.91 -12.17
N ASP A 76 3.56 -3.64 -11.93
CA ASP A 76 4.92 -3.11 -11.78
C ASP A 76 5.30 -3.00 -10.29
N VAL A 77 4.35 -2.60 -9.46
CA VAL A 77 4.52 -2.46 -8.00
C VAL A 77 3.43 -3.24 -7.27
N PHE A 78 3.81 -3.89 -6.18
CA PHE A 78 2.87 -4.49 -5.22
C PHE A 78 3.00 -3.80 -3.86
N ALA A 79 1.89 -3.24 -3.36
CA ALA A 79 1.78 -2.59 -2.05
C ALA A 79 0.70 -3.27 -1.20
N SER A 80 1.13 -4.06 -0.22
CA SER A 80 0.28 -4.90 0.63
C SER A 80 0.03 -4.27 2.00
N ALA A 81 -1.14 -4.54 2.57
CA ALA A 81 -1.48 -4.18 3.96
C ALA A 81 -0.83 -5.09 5.01
N ASN A 82 0.05 -6.01 4.62
CA ASN A 82 0.92 -6.78 5.51
C ASN A 82 2.30 -7.00 4.88
N MET A 83 3.25 -7.53 5.68
CA MET A 83 4.57 -7.95 5.19
C MET A 83 4.60 -9.40 4.70
N THR A 84 3.63 -10.22 5.10
CA THR A 84 3.60 -11.66 4.78
C THR A 84 3.54 -11.90 3.29
N LEU A 85 2.57 -11.28 2.60
CA LEU A 85 2.35 -11.49 1.17
C LEU A 85 3.52 -11.02 0.29
N PRO A 86 4.07 -9.80 0.44
CA PRO A 86 5.23 -9.41 -0.36
C PRO A 86 6.48 -10.24 -0.03
N ASN A 87 6.66 -10.70 1.22
CA ASN A 87 7.73 -11.63 1.56
C ASN A 87 7.56 -13.00 0.87
N GLN A 88 6.33 -13.52 0.79
CA GLN A 88 6.03 -14.75 0.06
C GLN A 88 6.31 -14.61 -1.44
N LEU A 89 5.92 -13.49 -2.06
CA LEU A 89 6.24 -13.21 -3.46
C LEU A 89 7.76 -13.09 -3.68
N ASN A 90 8.48 -12.42 -2.77
CA ASN A 90 9.93 -12.31 -2.84
C ASN A 90 10.63 -13.67 -2.72
N ALA A 91 10.22 -14.52 -1.77
CA ALA A 91 10.75 -15.87 -1.59
C ALA A 91 10.56 -16.75 -2.84
N ARG A 92 9.54 -16.44 -3.67
CA ARG A 92 9.27 -17.10 -4.96
C ARG A 92 9.94 -16.40 -6.15
N GLY A 93 10.75 -15.39 -5.93
CA GLY A 93 11.39 -14.60 -7.00
C GLY A 93 10.43 -13.70 -7.79
N LEU A 94 9.21 -13.48 -7.32
CA LEU A 94 8.17 -12.73 -8.03
C LEU A 94 8.16 -11.23 -7.72
N CYS A 95 8.85 -10.81 -6.65
CA CYS A 95 9.10 -9.39 -6.40
C CYS A 95 10.46 -9.16 -5.71
N SER A 96 10.95 -7.93 -5.78
CA SER A 96 12.15 -7.48 -5.08
C SER A 96 11.99 -7.62 -3.57
N LYS A 97 13.09 -7.53 -2.83
CA LYS A 97 13.03 -7.51 -1.35
C LYS A 97 12.08 -6.40 -0.90
N PRO A 98 11.01 -6.72 -0.17
CA PRO A 98 10.02 -5.74 0.23
C PRO A 98 10.53 -4.83 1.35
N VAL A 99 10.02 -3.60 1.37
CA VAL A 99 10.30 -2.63 2.43
C VAL A 99 9.02 -2.24 3.15
N VAL A 100 9.11 -2.02 4.47
CA VAL A 100 8.00 -1.43 5.24
C VAL A 100 7.91 0.04 4.85
N PHE A 101 6.75 0.48 4.35
CA PHE A 101 6.55 1.86 3.93
C PHE A 101 5.60 2.65 4.84
N THR A 102 4.73 1.98 5.60
CA THR A 102 3.84 2.60 6.59
C THR A 102 3.33 1.58 7.60
N ARG A 103 2.59 2.05 8.60
CA ARG A 103 1.92 1.23 9.62
C ARG A 103 0.48 1.72 9.80
N ASN A 104 -0.34 0.91 10.47
CA ASN A 104 -1.73 1.25 10.79
C ASN A 104 -2.14 0.64 12.15
N THR A 105 -3.38 0.88 12.56
CA THR A 105 -4.07 0.19 13.67
C THR A 105 -5.43 -0.28 13.21
N LEU A 106 -5.97 -1.30 13.86
CA LEU A 106 -7.36 -1.70 13.65
C LEU A 106 -8.29 -1.03 14.64
N VAL A 107 -9.50 -0.83 14.18
CA VAL A 107 -10.64 -0.36 14.99
C VAL A 107 -11.85 -1.22 14.66
N VAL A 108 -12.84 -1.23 15.55
CA VAL A 108 -14.18 -1.70 15.23
C VAL A 108 -15.00 -0.49 14.80
N VAL A 109 -15.72 -0.63 13.68
CA VAL A 109 -16.73 0.35 13.25
C VAL A 109 -18.12 -0.22 13.47
N VAL A 110 -19.05 0.66 13.82
CA VAL A 110 -20.48 0.39 13.95
C VAL A 110 -21.25 1.45 13.17
N PRO A 111 -22.46 1.18 12.66
CA PRO A 111 -23.29 2.21 12.05
C PRO A 111 -23.50 3.41 12.97
N LYS A 112 -23.73 4.59 12.43
CA LYS A 112 -23.94 5.80 13.23
C LYS A 112 -25.04 5.65 14.26
N ALA A 113 -26.14 4.99 13.91
CA ALA A 113 -27.27 4.71 14.80
C ALA A 113 -26.95 3.67 15.88
N ASN A 114 -25.95 2.79 15.66
CA ASN A 114 -25.51 1.73 16.56
C ASN A 114 -26.68 0.96 17.25
N PRO A 115 -27.58 0.30 16.52
CA PRO A 115 -28.81 -0.27 17.05
C PRO A 115 -28.58 -1.37 18.08
N LYS A 116 -27.43 -2.04 18.06
CA LYS A 116 -27.04 -3.08 19.02
C LYS A 116 -26.27 -2.54 20.23
N ASN A 117 -26.08 -1.22 20.32
CA ASN A 117 -25.36 -0.58 21.40
C ASN A 117 -24.02 -1.24 21.71
N VAL A 118 -23.23 -1.49 20.62
CA VAL A 118 -21.87 -2.01 20.71
C VAL A 118 -20.95 -0.85 21.10
N ARG A 119 -20.27 -0.94 22.23
CA ARG A 119 -19.39 0.11 22.78
C ARG A 119 -17.95 -0.35 22.98
N SER A 120 -17.72 -1.66 22.92
CA SER A 120 -16.41 -2.28 23.11
C SER A 120 -16.26 -3.51 22.22
N VAL A 121 -15.02 -4.01 22.07
CA VAL A 121 -14.76 -5.29 21.38
C VAL A 121 -15.47 -6.45 22.11
N TYR A 122 -15.64 -6.37 23.42
CA TYR A 122 -16.34 -7.39 24.21
C TYR A 122 -17.83 -7.49 23.83
N ASP A 123 -18.46 -6.39 23.44
CA ASP A 123 -19.86 -6.39 23.03
C ASP A 123 -20.13 -7.18 21.74
N LEU A 124 -19.09 -7.47 20.97
CA LEU A 124 -19.20 -8.30 19.77
C LEU A 124 -19.57 -9.76 20.11
N THR A 125 -19.49 -10.16 21.37
CA THR A 125 -19.91 -11.49 21.86
C THR A 125 -21.41 -11.58 22.11
N LYS A 126 -22.14 -10.44 22.16
CA LYS A 126 -23.56 -10.39 22.44
C LYS A 126 -24.36 -11.17 21.38
N PRO A 127 -25.32 -12.01 21.79
CA PRO A 127 -26.18 -12.72 20.84
C PRO A 127 -26.90 -11.76 19.87
N GLY A 128 -26.98 -12.12 18.61
CA GLY A 128 -27.68 -11.36 17.58
C GLY A 128 -26.96 -10.12 17.08
N VAL A 129 -25.70 -9.87 17.46
CA VAL A 129 -24.82 -8.90 16.80
C VAL A 129 -24.39 -9.50 15.46
N LYS A 130 -24.68 -8.82 14.36
CA LYS A 130 -24.24 -9.19 13.02
C LYS A 130 -22.85 -8.59 12.77
N LEU A 131 -21.81 -9.42 12.81
CA LEU A 131 -20.44 -9.01 12.57
C LEU A 131 -20.04 -9.34 11.14
N VAL A 132 -19.47 -8.37 10.42
CA VAL A 132 -18.81 -8.57 9.14
C VAL A 132 -17.31 -8.44 9.33
N VAL A 133 -16.55 -9.36 8.72
CA VAL A 133 -15.07 -9.38 8.77
C VAL A 133 -14.51 -9.61 7.38
N ALA A 134 -13.25 -9.31 7.17
CA ALA A 134 -12.57 -9.80 5.97
C ALA A 134 -12.13 -11.26 6.17
N GLY A 135 -12.04 -12.03 5.10
CA GLY A 135 -11.62 -13.43 5.12
C GLY A 135 -10.22 -13.60 5.74
N PRO A 136 -9.88 -14.81 6.27
CA PRO A 136 -8.62 -15.03 7.00
C PRO A 136 -7.35 -14.84 6.15
N GLY A 137 -7.44 -14.97 4.82
CA GLY A 137 -6.34 -14.69 3.89
C GLY A 137 -6.12 -13.20 3.61
N VAL A 138 -7.11 -12.37 3.91
CA VAL A 138 -7.03 -10.92 3.77
C VAL A 138 -6.25 -10.32 4.95
N PRO A 139 -5.32 -9.36 4.75
CA PRO A 139 -4.52 -8.83 5.86
C PRO A 139 -5.32 -8.36 7.06
N VAL A 140 -6.39 -7.55 6.88
CA VAL A 140 -7.23 -7.08 7.99
C VAL A 140 -7.97 -8.23 8.68
N GLY A 141 -8.39 -9.27 7.96
CA GLY A 141 -9.00 -10.48 8.54
C GLY A 141 -8.01 -11.24 9.41
N SER A 142 -6.78 -11.44 8.93
CA SER A 142 -5.71 -12.07 9.72
C SER A 142 -5.39 -11.28 10.99
N TYR A 143 -5.34 -9.95 10.90
CA TYR A 143 -5.13 -9.08 12.06
C TYR A 143 -6.33 -9.09 13.03
N THR A 144 -7.57 -9.17 12.50
CA THR A 144 -8.78 -9.34 13.31
C THR A 144 -8.70 -10.62 14.15
N LEU A 145 -8.32 -11.74 13.55
CA LEU A 145 -8.13 -12.99 14.28
C LEU A 145 -7.04 -12.88 15.35
N GLN A 146 -5.96 -12.15 15.09
CA GLN A 146 -4.93 -11.87 16.09
C GLN A 146 -5.48 -11.08 17.29
N ILE A 147 -6.29 -10.03 17.04
CA ILE A 147 -6.93 -9.24 18.10
C ILE A 147 -7.82 -10.15 18.94
N LEU A 148 -8.71 -10.91 18.31
CA LEU A 148 -9.65 -11.79 19.00
C LEU A 148 -8.92 -12.86 19.80
N LYS A 149 -7.80 -13.40 19.29
CA LYS A 149 -6.93 -14.34 20.02
C LYS A 149 -6.29 -13.68 21.23
N ASN A 150 -5.70 -12.48 21.07
CA ASN A 150 -5.08 -11.73 22.18
C ASN A 150 -6.08 -11.42 23.31
N MET A 151 -7.35 -11.22 22.96
CA MET A 151 -8.44 -10.92 23.90
C MET A 151 -9.18 -12.17 24.41
N ASN A 152 -8.79 -13.38 23.99
CA ASN A 152 -9.48 -14.65 24.28
C ASN A 152 -10.96 -14.65 23.83
N LEU A 153 -11.28 -13.95 22.73
CA LEU A 153 -12.64 -13.76 22.21
C LEU A 153 -12.93 -14.53 20.93
N THR A 154 -11.97 -15.29 20.39
CA THR A 154 -12.10 -15.90 19.07
C THR A 154 -13.37 -16.72 18.93
N SER A 155 -13.60 -17.72 19.79
CA SER A 155 -14.76 -18.62 19.68
C SER A 155 -16.09 -17.91 19.94
N SER A 156 -16.11 -16.91 20.82
CA SER A 156 -17.32 -16.17 21.18
C SER A 156 -17.74 -15.20 20.09
N VAL A 157 -16.79 -14.49 19.47
CA VAL A 157 -17.05 -13.47 18.45
C VAL A 157 -17.28 -14.08 17.07
N THR A 158 -16.56 -15.15 16.71
CA THR A 158 -16.73 -15.78 15.38
C THR A 158 -18.10 -16.38 15.16
N LYS A 159 -18.85 -16.73 16.21
CA LYS A 159 -20.25 -17.17 16.13
C LYS A 159 -21.19 -16.09 15.57
N ASN A 160 -20.83 -14.83 15.70
CA ASN A 160 -21.61 -13.68 15.25
C ASN A 160 -21.19 -13.20 13.83
N VAL A 161 -20.21 -13.85 13.20
CA VAL A 161 -19.80 -13.51 11.84
C VAL A 161 -20.87 -13.98 10.86
N VAL A 162 -21.48 -13.01 10.18
CA VAL A 162 -22.55 -13.27 9.18
C VAL A 162 -22.03 -13.22 7.75
N SER A 163 -20.86 -12.59 7.51
CA SER A 163 -20.27 -12.47 6.20
C SER A 163 -18.75 -12.26 6.28
N GLN A 164 -18.04 -12.76 5.26
CA GLN A 164 -16.58 -12.58 5.10
C GLN A 164 -16.29 -11.92 3.76
N GLU A 165 -15.63 -10.77 3.80
CA GLU A 165 -15.38 -9.94 2.64
C GLU A 165 -13.99 -10.17 2.04
N THR A 166 -13.84 -9.80 0.77
CA THR A 166 -12.59 -9.98 0.04
C THR A 166 -11.57 -8.88 0.31
N ASP A 167 -12.01 -7.73 0.85
CA ASP A 167 -11.14 -6.65 1.30
C ASP A 167 -11.78 -5.78 2.41
N VAL A 168 -11.00 -4.81 2.94
CA VAL A 168 -11.44 -3.97 4.06
C VAL A 168 -12.51 -2.95 3.68
N ARG A 169 -12.55 -2.51 2.41
CA ARG A 169 -13.55 -1.52 1.96
C ARG A 169 -14.94 -2.13 1.83
N GLU A 170 -15.03 -3.40 1.49
CA GLU A 170 -16.29 -4.14 1.52
C GLU A 170 -16.81 -4.30 2.94
N VAL A 171 -15.93 -4.62 3.92
CA VAL A 171 -16.31 -4.62 5.35
C VAL A 171 -16.85 -3.25 5.77
N LEU A 172 -16.13 -2.18 5.46
CA LEU A 172 -16.52 -0.82 5.80
C LEU A 172 -17.87 -0.44 5.17
N ALA A 173 -18.07 -0.77 3.89
CA ALA A 173 -19.29 -0.46 3.16
C ALA A 173 -20.52 -1.11 3.79
N LYS A 174 -20.46 -2.39 4.14
CA LYS A 174 -21.59 -3.10 4.79
C LYS A 174 -21.97 -2.49 6.11
N VAL A 175 -20.99 -2.10 6.93
CA VAL A 175 -21.29 -1.41 8.21
C VAL A 175 -21.84 0.00 7.97
N ALA A 176 -21.26 0.77 7.04
CA ALA A 176 -21.70 2.13 6.73
C ALA A 176 -23.13 2.17 6.15
N LEU A 177 -23.56 1.10 5.46
CA LEU A 177 -24.91 0.93 4.91
C LEU A 177 -25.89 0.35 5.96
N GLY A 178 -25.42 -0.08 7.14
CA GLY A 178 -26.26 -0.70 8.17
C GLY A 178 -26.64 -2.15 7.90
N GLU A 179 -25.98 -2.82 6.95
CA GLU A 179 -26.17 -4.24 6.64
C GLU A 179 -25.59 -5.15 7.74
N ALA A 180 -24.62 -4.64 8.48
CA ALA A 180 -24.02 -5.28 9.64
C ALA A 180 -23.94 -4.31 10.82
N ASP A 181 -23.96 -4.87 12.05
CA ASP A 181 -23.90 -4.11 13.30
C ASP A 181 -22.48 -3.68 13.65
N ALA A 182 -21.47 -4.41 13.18
CA ALA A 182 -20.06 -4.10 13.44
C ALA A 182 -19.12 -4.73 12.40
N GLY A 183 -17.90 -4.18 12.29
CA GLY A 183 -16.83 -4.73 11.46
C GLY A 183 -15.46 -4.25 11.91
N PHE A 184 -14.41 -5.05 11.63
CA PHE A 184 -13.03 -4.63 11.86
C PHE A 184 -12.43 -4.02 10.60
N VAL A 185 -11.92 -2.80 10.72
CA VAL A 185 -11.26 -2.06 9.63
C VAL A 185 -9.99 -1.37 10.14
N TYR A 186 -9.19 -0.82 9.24
CA TYR A 186 -8.10 0.05 9.69
C TYR A 186 -8.64 1.42 10.11
N SER A 187 -7.93 2.09 11.03
CA SER A 187 -8.30 3.43 11.50
C SER A 187 -8.37 4.45 10.36
N THR A 188 -7.58 4.27 9.32
CA THR A 188 -7.60 5.11 8.11
C THR A 188 -8.87 4.94 7.30
N ASP A 189 -9.40 3.72 7.18
CA ASP A 189 -10.64 3.44 6.44
C ASP A 189 -11.85 4.05 7.15
N ALA A 190 -11.93 3.92 8.47
CA ALA A 190 -13.02 4.51 9.26
C ALA A 190 -13.14 6.04 9.08
N LYS A 191 -12.02 6.74 8.87
CA LYS A 191 -12.00 8.19 8.63
C LYS A 191 -12.70 8.60 7.33
N THR A 192 -12.72 7.75 6.32
CA THR A 192 -13.29 8.07 5.01
C THR A 192 -14.82 8.15 5.02
N VAL A 193 -15.46 7.59 6.04
CA VAL A 193 -16.92 7.57 6.23
C VAL A 193 -17.31 7.93 7.68
N ALA A 194 -16.59 8.88 8.29
CA ALA A 194 -16.79 9.28 9.69
C ALA A 194 -18.19 9.82 9.99
N ASP A 195 -18.91 10.30 8.99
CA ASP A 195 -20.30 10.71 9.03
C ASP A 195 -21.28 9.52 9.16
N LYS A 196 -20.91 8.32 8.69
CA LYS A 196 -21.77 7.14 8.62
C LYS A 196 -21.50 6.12 9.71
N VAL A 197 -20.32 6.14 10.33
CA VAL A 197 -19.95 5.16 11.36
C VAL A 197 -19.44 5.82 12.65
N ASN A 198 -19.56 5.10 13.76
CA ASN A 198 -18.84 5.38 14.99
C ASN A 198 -17.66 4.41 15.11
N VAL A 199 -16.58 4.88 15.74
CA VAL A 199 -15.34 4.12 15.92
C VAL A 199 -15.18 3.67 17.34
N ILE A 200 -14.92 2.38 17.53
CA ILE A 200 -14.61 1.76 18.82
C ILE A 200 -13.14 1.33 18.78
N LYS A 201 -12.36 1.84 19.72
CA LYS A 201 -10.92 1.52 19.81
C LYS A 201 -10.71 0.10 20.29
N VAL A 202 -9.82 -0.62 19.62
CA VAL A 202 -9.27 -1.87 20.13
C VAL A 202 -8.20 -1.52 21.19
N PRO A 203 -8.18 -2.19 22.35
CA PRO A 203 -7.17 -1.94 23.38
C PRO A 203 -5.74 -2.06 22.82
N ALA A 204 -4.84 -1.16 23.26
CA ALA A 204 -3.49 -1.11 22.74
C ALA A 204 -2.71 -2.44 22.91
N TRP A 205 -2.91 -3.13 24.03
CA TRP A 205 -2.28 -4.42 24.30
C TRP A 205 -2.77 -5.55 23.38
N ALA A 206 -3.99 -5.41 22.81
CA ALA A 206 -4.55 -6.40 21.87
C ALA A 206 -4.20 -6.12 20.41
N GLN A 207 -3.70 -4.91 20.10
CA GLN A 207 -3.34 -4.50 18.73
C GLN A 207 -2.19 -5.34 18.17
N PRO A 208 -2.32 -5.91 16.97
CA PRO A 208 -1.21 -6.52 16.27
C PRO A 208 -0.26 -5.46 15.71
N LYS A 209 0.96 -5.86 15.38
CA LYS A 209 1.91 -5.01 14.67
C LYS A 209 1.56 -4.94 13.19
N VAL A 210 0.74 -3.96 12.81
CA VAL A 210 0.31 -3.76 11.43
C VAL A 210 1.39 -3.01 10.66
N GLN A 211 2.03 -3.67 9.70
CA GLN A 211 3.07 -3.12 8.82
C GLN A 211 2.70 -3.37 7.37
N TYR A 212 2.76 -2.34 6.55
CA TYR A 212 2.51 -2.41 5.11
C TYR A 212 3.82 -2.60 4.36
N GLY A 213 3.84 -3.55 3.43
CA GLY A 213 5.02 -3.85 2.61
C GLY A 213 4.84 -3.46 1.16
N ILE A 214 5.91 -2.95 0.53
CA ILE A 214 5.93 -2.58 -0.89
C ILE A 214 7.15 -3.15 -1.58
N CYS A 215 7.00 -3.62 -2.82
CA CYS A 215 8.08 -4.16 -3.64
C CYS A 215 7.85 -3.91 -5.15
N VAL A 216 8.93 -3.97 -5.93
CA VAL A 216 8.86 -3.99 -7.40
C VAL A 216 8.58 -5.42 -7.85
N VAL A 217 7.62 -5.63 -8.74
CA VAL A 217 7.32 -6.96 -9.32
C VAL A 217 8.44 -7.34 -10.30
N THR A 218 8.98 -8.55 -10.19
CA THR A 218 10.16 -8.99 -10.93
C THR A 218 9.94 -9.01 -12.44
N ARG A 219 8.72 -9.34 -12.89
CA ARG A 219 8.32 -9.37 -14.31
C ARG A 219 8.04 -7.99 -14.91
N SER A 220 8.06 -6.92 -14.11
CA SER A 220 7.87 -5.56 -14.62
C SER A 220 8.93 -5.22 -15.69
N ASN A 221 8.47 -4.63 -16.78
CA ASN A 221 9.32 -4.01 -17.79
C ASN A 221 9.70 -2.56 -17.41
N ASN A 222 9.04 -1.98 -16.40
CA ASN A 222 9.18 -0.59 -15.95
C ASN A 222 9.87 -0.52 -14.56
N LYS A 223 10.90 -1.36 -14.33
CA LYS A 223 11.52 -1.49 -12.99
C LYS A 223 12.07 -0.18 -12.43
N THR A 224 12.62 0.68 -13.29
CA THR A 224 13.16 1.99 -12.91
C THR A 224 12.05 2.92 -12.42
N ASP A 225 10.93 3.02 -13.15
CA ASP A 225 9.79 3.85 -12.77
C ASP A 225 9.06 3.28 -11.56
N ALA A 226 8.96 1.95 -11.46
CA ALA A 226 8.44 1.26 -10.28
C ALA A 226 9.28 1.57 -9.01
N ALA A 227 10.62 1.54 -9.13
CA ALA A 227 11.51 1.92 -8.04
C ALA A 227 11.39 3.41 -7.69
N ALA A 228 11.25 4.29 -8.69
CA ALA A 228 11.03 5.72 -8.51
C ALA A 228 9.70 6.01 -7.77
N PHE A 229 8.62 5.28 -8.11
CA PHE A 229 7.35 5.35 -7.37
C PHE A 229 7.53 4.96 -5.90
N ILE A 230 8.21 3.84 -5.61
CA ILE A 230 8.51 3.42 -4.24
C ILE A 230 9.33 4.50 -3.52
N ALA A 231 10.35 5.06 -4.16
CA ALA A 231 11.14 6.15 -3.59
C ALA A 231 10.27 7.39 -3.28
N LYS A 232 9.31 7.73 -4.17
CA LYS A 232 8.34 8.81 -3.96
C LYS A 232 7.45 8.56 -2.75
N VAL A 233 6.92 7.34 -2.58
CA VAL A 233 6.15 6.93 -1.39
C VAL A 233 6.98 7.04 -0.12
N LEU A 234 8.27 6.67 -0.17
CA LEU A 234 9.20 6.69 0.96
C LEU A 234 9.78 8.08 1.25
N SER A 235 9.64 9.04 0.35
CA SER A 235 10.15 10.41 0.51
C SER A 235 9.48 11.16 1.67
N LYS A 236 10.09 12.27 2.11
CA LYS A 236 9.51 13.14 3.14
C LYS A 236 8.10 13.60 2.76
N ALA A 237 7.86 13.97 1.51
CA ALA A 237 6.56 14.41 1.00
C ALA A 237 5.55 13.25 0.96
N GLY A 238 5.95 12.07 0.44
CA GLY A 238 5.11 10.88 0.43
C GLY A 238 4.70 10.44 1.84
N GLN A 239 5.66 10.42 2.78
CA GLN A 239 5.38 10.08 4.18
C GLN A 239 4.49 11.12 4.87
N ALA A 240 4.68 12.42 4.61
CA ALA A 240 3.79 13.47 5.13
C ALA A 240 2.35 13.27 4.61
N ARG A 241 2.20 12.89 3.32
CA ARG A 241 0.89 12.57 2.74
C ARG A 241 0.27 11.34 3.42
N MET A 242 1.03 10.26 3.65
CA MET A 242 0.55 9.08 4.38
C MET A 242 0.04 9.47 5.78
N LEU A 243 0.81 10.27 6.53
CA LEU A 243 0.44 10.73 7.87
C LEU A 243 -0.85 11.58 7.85
N SER A 244 -1.04 12.46 6.86
CA SER A 244 -2.25 13.29 6.75
C SER A 244 -3.52 12.46 6.54
N TYR A 245 -3.40 11.26 5.96
CA TYR A 245 -4.49 10.28 5.83
C TYR A 245 -4.66 9.39 7.06
N GLY A 246 -3.79 9.55 8.09
CA GLY A 246 -3.89 8.86 9.38
C GLY A 246 -3.11 7.56 9.45
N PHE A 247 -2.29 7.24 8.46
CA PHE A 247 -1.31 6.17 8.59
C PHE A 247 -0.27 6.53 9.65
N LEU A 248 0.40 5.51 10.19
CA LEU A 248 1.44 5.69 11.19
C LEU A 248 2.82 5.74 10.53
N PRO A 249 3.80 6.44 11.13
CA PRO A 249 5.16 6.49 10.62
C PRO A 249 5.75 5.09 10.46
N ARG A 250 6.51 4.87 9.38
CA ARG A 250 7.30 3.65 9.23
C ARG A 250 8.39 3.61 10.32
N VAL A 251 8.69 2.42 10.85
CA VAL A 251 9.85 2.25 11.73
C VAL A 251 11.10 2.23 10.85
N LYS A 252 12.07 3.10 11.11
CA LYS A 252 13.41 2.98 10.51
C LYS A 252 13.99 1.60 10.89
N PRO A 253 14.67 0.90 9.96
CA PRO A 253 15.50 -0.24 10.36
C PRO A 253 16.47 0.20 11.44
N ALA A 254 16.65 -0.61 12.48
CA ALA A 254 17.74 -0.38 13.42
C ALA A 254 19.06 -0.35 12.63
N PRO A 255 20.02 0.56 12.97
CA PRO A 255 21.33 0.54 12.34
C PRO A 255 21.93 -0.85 12.50
N ALA A 256 22.54 -1.39 11.42
CA ALA A 256 23.23 -2.66 11.48
C ALA A 256 24.26 -2.60 12.61
N LYS A 257 24.19 -3.56 13.54
CA LYS A 257 25.26 -3.69 14.54
C LYS A 257 26.56 -3.88 13.75
N LYS A 258 27.47 -2.93 13.87
CA LYS A 258 28.86 -3.14 13.39
C LYS A 258 29.40 -4.35 14.16
N GLN A 259 29.68 -5.43 13.43
CA GLN A 259 30.46 -6.55 13.93
C GLN A 259 31.90 -6.12 14.06
#